data_43dd371ac7d1f234382a3796dd89be85
#
_entry.id   43dd371ac7d1f234382a3796dd89be85
#
_cell.length_a   1.000
_cell.length_b   1.000
_cell.length_c   1.000
_cell.angle_alpha   90.00
_cell.angle_beta   90.00
_cell.angle_gamma   90.00
#
_symmetry.space_group_name_H-M   'P 1'
#
loop_
_entity.id
_entity.type
_entity.pdbx_description
1 polymer ?
#
loop_
_entity_poly.entity_id
_entity_poly.type
_entity_poly.pdbx_seq_one_letter_code
_entity_poly.pdbx_strand_id
1 'polypeptide(L)'
;MTNSIKGMKRTDYCAKFDISNVGQTITVFGWVQRQRDLGNLIFIDLRDRTGIIQLSFNDQTDRAIFADAQSVRSEYVVAATGVVAERESKNKDIPTGEIEVIVNDFRIVSKAKTPPFEIEKSEKVGDETTLKYRYLNLRNEKLTKNILMRHKIAKIAREYFYANDFIEIETPMMIKSTPEGARDYVVPSRIHNGKFYALPQSPQIYKQLTMIAGFDRYIQLARCFRDEDLRADRQPEFTQIDLEMSFVDCDDIMDMAEGFISKLMKETIDVNIDAPLPRMTFADAMNKYGSDKPDTRFDMLIEDISDWADKTDFVVFKSAIADGGAVKAIVAKNAASTYTRKKIDKLTDFAKGIGAKGLAYVRWADETPNCSFAKFLKDGELEELLSTLGAEQGDVVLIVSDKTRKALTIMGALRLAVAKELDLIPQGKWNFLWITEMPFFEMDEETGEWVAAHHPFTMPMEESIQYLDTDKSKVKAQAFDLVLNGTELSSGSMRITDCELQTKMFELLGMEQEEIDAKFGFLVDASHYAAPPHGGMGIGLDRLAMLICGADSLRDVIAFPKVQNASELMSGAPSYIDDVQLGELGIDIKASEDDE
;
A
#
# COMPACT_ATOMS: atom_id res chain seq x y z
N MET A 1 -36.11 -21.47 18.26
CA MET A 1 -35.32 -21.11 19.47
C MET A 1 -33.88 -21.38 19.12
N THR A 2 -32.95 -20.44 19.41
CA THR A 2 -31.52 -20.70 19.30
C THR A 2 -31.13 -21.68 20.41
N ASN A 3 -30.52 -22.81 20.05
CA ASN A 3 -30.07 -23.76 21.06
C ASN A 3 -28.87 -23.16 21.82
N SER A 4 -28.97 -23.20 23.15
CA SER A 4 -27.93 -22.69 24.03
C SER A 4 -26.68 -23.57 23.95
N ILE A 5 -25.49 -22.96 23.94
CA ILE A 5 -24.23 -23.66 24.10
C ILE A 5 -23.88 -23.93 25.58
N LYS A 6 -24.85 -23.66 26.50
CA LYS A 6 -24.63 -23.87 27.94
C LYS A 6 -24.20 -25.33 28.21
N GLY A 7 -23.09 -25.46 28.93
CA GLY A 7 -22.47 -26.75 29.23
C GLY A 7 -21.43 -27.22 28.20
N MET A 8 -21.33 -26.58 27.03
CA MET A 8 -20.28 -26.86 26.06
C MET A 8 -19.17 -25.77 26.13
N LYS A 9 -17.92 -26.18 26.09
CA LYS A 9 -16.77 -25.29 26.00
C LYS A 9 -15.89 -25.77 24.86
N ARG A 10 -15.49 -24.86 23.97
CA ARG A 10 -14.56 -25.19 22.90
C ARG A 10 -13.28 -25.75 23.49
N THR A 11 -12.84 -26.91 23.01
CA THR A 11 -11.56 -27.50 23.38
C THR A 11 -10.42 -26.71 22.72
N ASP A 12 -10.49 -26.55 21.39
CA ASP A 12 -9.59 -25.69 20.62
C ASP A 12 -10.24 -25.35 19.25
N TYR A 13 -9.54 -24.60 18.41
CA TYR A 13 -9.94 -24.29 17.04
C TYR A 13 -9.80 -25.49 16.11
N CYS A 14 -10.60 -25.51 15.02
CA CYS A 14 -10.71 -26.66 14.12
C CYS A 14 -9.39 -27.17 13.58
N ALA A 15 -8.51 -26.31 13.07
CA ALA A 15 -7.23 -26.74 12.48
C ALA A 15 -6.09 -26.96 13.51
N LYS A 16 -6.41 -26.97 14.80
CA LYS A 16 -5.43 -27.30 15.87
C LYS A 16 -5.35 -28.78 16.21
N PHE A 17 -6.24 -29.57 15.63
CA PHE A 17 -6.29 -31.03 15.84
C PHE A 17 -5.61 -31.75 14.68
N ASP A 18 -4.93 -32.82 15.00
CA ASP A 18 -4.25 -33.72 14.07
C ASP A 18 -4.34 -35.19 14.50
N ILE A 19 -3.63 -36.07 13.85
CA ILE A 19 -3.65 -37.51 14.10
C ILE A 19 -3.27 -37.88 15.55
N SER A 20 -2.49 -37.04 16.24
CA SER A 20 -2.11 -37.26 17.63
C SER A 20 -3.29 -37.10 18.62
N ASN A 21 -4.37 -36.51 18.18
CA ASN A 21 -5.58 -36.30 18.99
C ASN A 21 -6.60 -37.46 18.86
N VAL A 22 -6.31 -38.52 18.08
CA VAL A 22 -7.21 -39.67 17.92
C VAL A 22 -7.52 -40.30 19.27
N GLY A 23 -8.81 -40.56 19.51
CA GLY A 23 -9.33 -41.08 20.78
C GLY A 23 -9.71 -40.00 21.81
N GLN A 24 -9.32 -38.76 21.62
CA GLN A 24 -9.71 -37.64 22.49
C GLN A 24 -11.13 -37.18 22.22
N THR A 25 -11.85 -36.84 23.27
CA THR A 25 -13.14 -36.15 23.14
C THR A 25 -12.91 -34.64 23.04
N ILE A 26 -13.38 -34.05 21.96
CA ILE A 26 -13.25 -32.60 21.69
C ILE A 26 -14.59 -31.96 21.46
N THR A 27 -14.66 -30.65 21.73
CA THR A 27 -15.80 -29.79 21.39
C THR A 27 -15.33 -28.69 20.45
N VAL A 28 -15.98 -28.56 19.31
CA VAL A 28 -15.69 -27.58 18.27
C VAL A 28 -16.92 -26.76 17.92
N PHE A 29 -16.72 -25.49 17.55
CA PHE A 29 -17.76 -24.55 17.15
C PHE A 29 -17.35 -23.89 15.83
N GLY A 30 -18.31 -23.70 14.95
CA GLY A 30 -18.03 -23.03 13.69
C GLY A 30 -19.25 -22.90 12.80
N TRP A 31 -18.98 -22.58 11.56
CA TRP A 31 -19.95 -22.48 10.48
C TRP A 31 -19.92 -23.74 9.61
N VAL A 32 -21.07 -24.23 9.23
CA VAL A 32 -21.21 -25.35 8.28
C VAL A 32 -20.79 -24.84 6.90
N GLN A 33 -19.65 -25.27 6.41
CA GLN A 33 -19.23 -24.94 5.06
C GLN A 33 -19.98 -25.82 4.05
N ARG A 34 -20.01 -27.13 4.30
CA ARG A 34 -20.65 -28.12 3.42
C ARG A 34 -21.22 -29.27 4.22
N GLN A 35 -22.38 -29.75 3.79
CA GLN A 35 -22.97 -31.00 4.27
C GLN A 35 -23.03 -32.00 3.11
N ARG A 36 -22.77 -33.28 3.41
CA ARG A 36 -22.90 -34.40 2.49
C ARG A 36 -23.74 -35.47 3.21
N ASP A 37 -24.94 -35.72 2.70
CA ASP A 37 -25.87 -36.75 3.22
C ASP A 37 -25.81 -37.95 2.26
N LEU A 38 -25.36 -39.09 2.75
CA LEU A 38 -25.25 -40.36 2.04
C LEU A 38 -26.27 -41.38 2.54
N GLY A 39 -27.34 -40.92 3.17
CA GLY A 39 -28.39 -41.75 3.74
C GLY A 39 -28.12 -42.11 5.22
N ASN A 40 -27.38 -43.19 5.47
CA ASN A 40 -27.01 -43.60 6.83
C ASN A 40 -25.74 -42.98 7.36
N LEU A 41 -25.12 -42.09 6.59
CA LEU A 41 -23.87 -41.43 6.93
C LEU A 41 -23.93 -39.96 6.50
N ILE A 42 -23.70 -39.06 7.43
CA ILE A 42 -23.64 -37.62 7.17
C ILE A 42 -22.27 -37.10 7.52
N PHE A 43 -21.70 -36.30 6.62
CA PHE A 43 -20.48 -35.54 6.85
C PHE A 43 -20.79 -34.04 6.82
N ILE A 44 -20.23 -33.31 7.78
CA ILE A 44 -20.30 -31.86 7.84
C ILE A 44 -18.89 -31.31 7.91
N ASP A 45 -18.49 -30.50 6.92
CA ASP A 45 -17.26 -29.75 6.96
C ASP A 45 -17.53 -28.49 7.80
N LEU A 46 -17.01 -28.47 9.02
CA LEU A 46 -17.14 -27.37 9.98
C LEU A 46 -15.94 -26.44 9.85
N ARG A 47 -16.20 -25.16 9.60
CA ARG A 47 -15.18 -24.14 9.40
C ARG A 47 -15.15 -23.16 10.57
N ASP A 48 -13.95 -22.83 11.02
CA ASP A 48 -13.68 -21.65 11.84
C ASP A 48 -12.55 -20.80 11.24
N ARG A 49 -12.06 -19.81 11.97
CA ARG A 49 -10.98 -18.92 11.47
C ARG A 49 -9.65 -19.60 11.19
N THR A 50 -9.44 -20.82 11.67
CA THR A 50 -8.17 -21.54 11.52
C THR A 50 -8.21 -22.55 10.38
N GLY A 51 -9.40 -22.99 9.98
CA GLY A 51 -9.58 -23.97 8.92
C GLY A 51 -10.83 -24.82 9.13
N ILE A 52 -10.81 -26.02 8.58
CA ILE A 52 -11.94 -26.94 8.50
C ILE A 52 -11.63 -28.20 9.29
N ILE A 53 -12.65 -28.78 9.95
CA ILE A 53 -12.64 -30.15 10.48
C ILE A 53 -13.90 -30.88 10.04
N GLN A 54 -13.79 -32.17 9.70
CA GLN A 54 -14.94 -32.99 9.34
C GLN A 54 -15.63 -33.53 10.59
N LEU A 55 -16.95 -33.33 10.66
CA LEU A 55 -17.83 -34.00 11.61
C LEU A 55 -18.50 -35.19 10.90
N SER A 56 -18.58 -36.34 11.59
CA SER A 56 -19.14 -37.57 11.06
C SER A 56 -20.31 -38.05 11.95
N PHE A 57 -21.41 -38.42 11.29
CA PHE A 57 -22.64 -38.95 11.93
C PHE A 57 -22.99 -40.24 11.22
N ASN A 58 -23.19 -41.32 11.94
CA ASN A 58 -23.46 -42.65 11.41
C ASN A 58 -24.72 -43.29 12.05
N ASP A 59 -24.96 -44.57 11.79
CA ASP A 59 -26.06 -45.34 12.30
C ASP A 59 -26.08 -45.55 13.83
N GLN A 60 -24.93 -45.30 14.50
CA GLN A 60 -24.81 -45.33 15.96
C GLN A 60 -25.09 -43.96 16.59
N THR A 61 -25.18 -42.90 15.79
CA THR A 61 -25.53 -41.56 16.29
C THR A 61 -26.97 -41.52 16.75
N ASP A 62 -27.21 -40.86 17.90
CA ASP A 62 -28.57 -40.66 18.41
C ASP A 62 -29.49 -40.10 17.30
N ARG A 63 -30.73 -40.60 17.20
CA ARG A 63 -31.65 -40.25 16.12
C ARG A 63 -32.02 -38.77 16.08
N ALA A 64 -32.08 -38.09 17.23
CA ALA A 64 -32.40 -36.67 17.26
C ALA A 64 -31.17 -35.85 16.76
N ILE A 65 -29.96 -36.23 17.17
CA ILE A 65 -28.70 -35.64 16.70
C ILE A 65 -28.55 -35.85 15.20
N PHE A 66 -28.83 -37.06 14.69
CA PHE A 66 -28.76 -37.38 13.27
C PHE A 66 -29.75 -36.54 12.45
N ALA A 67 -31.00 -36.39 12.94
CA ALA A 67 -32.01 -35.53 12.30
C ALA A 67 -31.62 -34.05 12.30
N ASP A 68 -31.03 -33.57 13.38
CA ASP A 68 -30.48 -32.21 13.44
C ASP A 68 -29.36 -32.04 12.41
N ALA A 69 -28.41 -32.99 12.33
CA ALA A 69 -27.33 -32.98 11.33
C ALA A 69 -27.84 -32.99 9.89
N GLN A 70 -28.94 -33.74 9.63
CA GLN A 70 -29.60 -33.78 8.32
C GLN A 70 -30.27 -32.45 7.95
N SER A 71 -30.73 -31.70 8.94
CA SER A 71 -31.45 -30.43 8.76
C SER A 71 -30.55 -29.22 8.49
N VAL A 72 -29.26 -29.30 8.77
CA VAL A 72 -28.36 -28.14 8.61
C VAL A 72 -28.22 -27.71 7.15
N ARG A 73 -27.86 -26.46 6.97
CA ARG A 73 -27.55 -25.87 5.66
C ARG A 73 -26.24 -25.08 5.78
N SER A 74 -25.67 -24.72 4.64
CA SER A 74 -24.49 -23.89 4.56
C SER A 74 -24.61 -22.64 5.43
N GLU A 75 -23.51 -22.28 6.08
CA GLU A 75 -23.36 -21.12 6.96
C GLU A 75 -24.20 -21.16 8.27
N TYR A 76 -24.88 -22.29 8.61
CA TYR A 76 -25.42 -22.46 9.96
C TYR A 76 -24.26 -22.49 10.96
N VAL A 77 -24.50 -21.89 12.12
CA VAL A 77 -23.55 -22.00 13.26
C VAL A 77 -23.94 -23.23 14.08
N VAL A 78 -22.96 -24.10 14.27
CA VAL A 78 -23.19 -25.35 15.04
C VAL A 78 -22.09 -25.52 16.10
N ALA A 79 -22.45 -26.32 17.12
CA ALA A 79 -21.56 -26.80 18.15
C ALA A 79 -21.61 -28.35 18.13
N ALA A 80 -20.44 -28.97 18.14
CA ALA A 80 -20.30 -30.43 18.14
C ALA A 80 -19.31 -30.90 19.18
N THR A 81 -19.70 -31.93 19.94
CA THR A 81 -18.79 -32.70 20.80
C THR A 81 -18.73 -34.13 20.28
N GLY A 82 -17.54 -34.69 20.19
CA GLY A 82 -17.33 -36.05 19.71
C GLY A 82 -15.91 -36.53 19.90
N VAL A 83 -15.65 -37.75 19.49
CA VAL A 83 -14.34 -38.40 19.58
C VAL A 83 -13.61 -38.23 18.27
N VAL A 84 -12.36 -37.80 18.33
CA VAL A 84 -11.49 -37.72 17.15
C VAL A 84 -11.15 -39.13 16.68
N ALA A 85 -11.36 -39.41 15.41
CA ALA A 85 -11.03 -40.66 14.76
C ALA A 85 -10.19 -40.43 13.49
N GLU A 86 -9.43 -41.43 13.09
CA GLU A 86 -8.73 -41.44 11.80
C GLU A 86 -9.75 -41.65 10.68
N ARG A 87 -9.65 -40.83 9.59
CA ARG A 87 -10.53 -40.94 8.42
C ARG A 87 -10.16 -42.15 7.58
N GLU A 88 -11.16 -42.88 7.13
CA GLU A 88 -10.97 -43.95 6.15
C GLU A 88 -10.44 -43.38 4.81
N SER A 89 -11.00 -42.25 4.36
CA SER A 89 -10.56 -41.55 3.15
C SER A 89 -9.90 -40.24 3.53
N LYS A 90 -8.57 -40.22 3.50
CA LYS A 90 -7.76 -39.04 3.85
C LYS A 90 -7.85 -37.96 2.77
N ASN A 91 -7.96 -36.70 3.19
CA ASN A 91 -7.94 -35.52 2.33
C ASN A 91 -6.64 -34.72 2.54
N LYS A 92 -5.79 -34.69 1.55
CA LYS A 92 -4.48 -33.97 1.62
C LYS A 92 -4.61 -32.45 1.45
N ASP A 93 -5.77 -31.95 1.05
CA ASP A 93 -5.98 -30.52 0.75
C ASP A 93 -6.23 -29.68 2.00
N ILE A 94 -6.52 -30.30 3.14
CA ILE A 94 -6.77 -29.61 4.40
C ILE A 94 -5.87 -30.17 5.53
N PRO A 95 -5.41 -29.33 6.47
CA PRO A 95 -4.51 -29.77 7.56
C PRO A 95 -5.08 -30.91 8.43
N THR A 96 -6.40 -30.91 8.64
CA THR A 96 -7.12 -31.91 9.45
C THR A 96 -7.60 -33.11 8.61
N GLY A 97 -7.12 -33.24 7.39
CA GLY A 97 -7.66 -34.23 6.43
C GLY A 97 -7.40 -35.69 6.75
N GLU A 98 -6.60 -35.99 7.77
CA GLU A 98 -6.38 -37.35 8.27
C GLU A 98 -7.37 -37.75 9.37
N ILE A 99 -8.09 -36.77 9.95
CA ILE A 99 -8.98 -37.00 11.08
C ILE A 99 -10.41 -36.55 10.80
N GLU A 100 -11.33 -37.10 11.55
CA GLU A 100 -12.73 -36.65 11.65
C GLU A 100 -13.21 -36.72 13.10
N VAL A 101 -14.31 -36.06 13.42
CA VAL A 101 -14.95 -36.11 14.73
C VAL A 101 -16.22 -36.95 14.64
N ILE A 102 -16.24 -38.11 15.31
CA ILE A 102 -17.44 -38.92 15.46
C ILE A 102 -18.32 -38.25 16.53
N VAL A 103 -19.41 -37.63 16.11
CA VAL A 103 -20.21 -36.73 16.94
C VAL A 103 -21.15 -37.48 17.84
N ASN A 104 -21.19 -37.10 19.13
CA ASN A 104 -22.12 -37.63 20.15
C ASN A 104 -23.00 -36.55 20.84
N ASP A 105 -22.67 -35.26 20.74
CA ASP A 105 -23.55 -34.12 21.07
C ASP A 105 -23.46 -33.09 19.96
N PHE A 106 -24.58 -32.64 19.45
CA PHE A 106 -24.67 -31.69 18.33
C PHE A 106 -25.79 -30.68 18.55
N ARG A 107 -25.50 -29.41 18.31
CA ARG A 107 -26.48 -28.33 18.48
C ARG A 107 -26.41 -27.34 17.34
N ILE A 108 -27.55 -27.03 16.76
CA ILE A 108 -27.71 -25.91 15.83
C ILE A 108 -27.86 -24.64 16.68
N VAL A 109 -26.79 -23.84 16.74
CA VAL A 109 -26.73 -22.62 17.54
C VAL A 109 -27.50 -21.49 16.85
N SER A 110 -27.29 -21.33 15.55
CA SER A 110 -27.97 -20.30 14.75
C SER A 110 -28.16 -20.77 13.32
N LYS A 111 -29.35 -20.46 12.76
CA LYS A 111 -29.66 -20.75 11.37
C LYS A 111 -29.38 -19.54 10.50
N ALA A 112 -28.77 -19.76 9.33
CA ALA A 112 -28.52 -18.73 8.34
C ALA A 112 -29.64 -18.69 7.28
N LYS A 113 -29.87 -17.51 6.71
CA LYS A 113 -30.51 -17.39 5.40
C LYS A 113 -29.51 -17.86 4.33
N THR A 114 -30.01 -18.21 3.15
CA THR A 114 -29.12 -18.48 2.00
C THR A 114 -28.24 -17.27 1.75
N PRO A 115 -26.90 -17.42 1.80
CA PRO A 115 -25.99 -16.32 1.51
C PRO A 115 -26.17 -15.77 0.09
N PRO A 116 -25.91 -14.48 -0.16
CA PRO A 116 -26.02 -13.89 -1.50
C PRO A 116 -24.97 -14.42 -2.49
N PHE A 117 -23.95 -15.11 -2.01
CA PHE A 117 -22.92 -15.77 -2.79
C PHE A 117 -22.31 -16.94 -2.01
N GLU A 118 -21.70 -17.87 -2.73
CA GLU A 118 -20.88 -18.93 -2.11
C GLU A 118 -19.57 -18.33 -1.58
N ILE A 119 -19.31 -18.49 -0.26
CA ILE A 119 -18.15 -17.89 0.41
C ILE A 119 -16.82 -18.27 -0.25
N GLU A 120 -16.66 -19.56 -0.58
CA GLU A 120 -15.43 -20.09 -1.18
C GLU A 120 -15.16 -19.57 -2.60
N LYS A 121 -16.20 -19.07 -3.27
CA LYS A 121 -16.14 -18.57 -4.64
C LYS A 121 -16.34 -17.04 -4.71
N SER A 122 -16.23 -16.35 -3.60
CA SER A 122 -16.48 -14.90 -3.53
C SER A 122 -15.57 -14.09 -4.47
N GLU A 123 -14.41 -14.61 -4.86
CA GLU A 123 -13.50 -14.00 -5.84
C GLU A 123 -14.13 -13.84 -7.24
N LYS A 124 -15.18 -14.61 -7.55
CA LYS A 124 -15.92 -14.55 -8.83
C LYS A 124 -17.11 -13.59 -8.78
N VAL A 125 -17.35 -12.98 -7.63
CA VAL A 125 -18.48 -12.08 -7.38
C VAL A 125 -17.98 -10.64 -7.42
N GLY A 126 -18.76 -9.75 -8.01
CA GLY A 126 -18.39 -8.33 -8.12
C GLY A 126 -18.21 -7.65 -6.76
N ASP A 127 -17.32 -6.67 -6.73
CA ASP A 127 -16.95 -5.90 -5.53
C ASP A 127 -18.16 -5.31 -4.80
N GLU A 128 -19.15 -4.81 -5.53
CA GLU A 128 -20.34 -4.21 -4.94
C GLU A 128 -21.05 -5.18 -3.99
N THR A 129 -21.28 -6.42 -4.42
CA THR A 129 -21.95 -7.43 -3.59
C THR A 129 -21.06 -7.91 -2.45
N THR A 130 -19.78 -8.17 -2.72
CA THR A 130 -18.84 -8.69 -1.71
C THR A 130 -18.55 -7.65 -0.62
N LEU A 131 -18.49 -6.36 -0.96
CA LEU A 131 -18.30 -5.28 0.00
C LEU A 131 -19.59 -4.93 0.77
N LYS A 132 -20.76 -5.01 0.12
CA LYS A 132 -22.05 -4.87 0.82
C LYS A 132 -22.25 -5.93 1.90
N TYR A 133 -21.83 -7.16 1.63
CA TYR A 133 -21.87 -8.27 2.58
C TYR A 133 -20.48 -8.63 3.11
N ARG A 134 -19.67 -7.59 3.41
CA ARG A 134 -18.25 -7.76 3.78
C ARG A 134 -18.04 -8.73 4.93
N TYR A 135 -18.92 -8.75 5.93
CA TYR A 135 -18.87 -9.68 7.06
C TYR A 135 -19.04 -11.16 6.64
N LEU A 136 -19.69 -11.45 5.51
CA LEU A 136 -19.70 -12.79 4.92
C LEU A 136 -18.43 -13.04 4.08
N ASN A 137 -18.03 -12.07 3.29
CA ASN A 137 -16.84 -12.18 2.46
C ASN A 137 -15.56 -12.41 3.29
N LEU A 138 -15.46 -11.81 4.48
CA LEU A 138 -14.37 -12.04 5.42
C LEU A 138 -14.27 -13.49 5.95
N ARG A 139 -15.27 -14.33 5.72
CA ARG A 139 -15.21 -15.78 6.00
C ARG A 139 -14.44 -16.54 4.92
N ASN A 140 -14.15 -15.93 3.76
CA ASN A 140 -13.31 -16.52 2.73
C ASN A 140 -11.90 -16.73 3.27
N GLU A 141 -11.31 -17.89 2.99
CA GLU A 141 -10.02 -18.30 3.55
C GLU A 141 -8.89 -17.35 3.19
N LYS A 142 -8.84 -16.86 1.93
CA LYS A 142 -7.82 -15.92 1.45
C LYS A 142 -7.89 -14.61 2.23
N LEU A 143 -9.07 -14.02 2.35
CA LEU A 143 -9.25 -12.76 3.10
C LEU A 143 -8.98 -12.95 4.59
N THR A 144 -9.43 -14.06 5.19
CA THR A 144 -9.11 -14.39 6.59
C THR A 144 -7.58 -14.46 6.79
N LYS A 145 -6.86 -15.14 5.90
CA LYS A 145 -5.38 -15.23 5.95
C LYS A 145 -4.72 -13.85 5.84
N ASN A 146 -5.21 -12.99 4.95
CA ASN A 146 -4.69 -11.64 4.79
C ASN A 146 -4.85 -10.80 6.07
N ILE A 147 -6.04 -10.85 6.70
CA ILE A 147 -6.27 -10.13 7.97
C ILE A 147 -5.42 -10.70 9.11
N LEU A 148 -5.24 -12.01 9.17
CA LEU A 148 -4.36 -12.66 10.15
C LEU A 148 -2.88 -12.29 9.91
N MET A 149 -2.45 -12.17 8.64
CA MET A 149 -1.11 -11.69 8.30
C MET A 149 -0.91 -10.23 8.73
N ARG A 150 -1.88 -9.36 8.45
CA ARG A 150 -1.87 -7.96 8.92
C ARG A 150 -1.75 -7.88 10.44
N HIS A 151 -2.50 -8.72 11.18
CA HIS A 151 -2.37 -8.83 12.63
C HIS A 151 -0.94 -9.26 13.06
N LYS A 152 -0.38 -10.26 12.35
CA LYS A 152 0.99 -10.76 12.63
C LYS A 152 2.04 -9.66 12.41
N ILE A 153 1.92 -8.89 11.33
CA ILE A 153 2.79 -7.74 11.04
C ILE A 153 2.73 -6.71 12.18
N ALA A 154 1.52 -6.32 12.60
CA ALA A 154 1.32 -5.38 13.69
C ALA A 154 1.91 -5.88 15.02
N LYS A 155 1.80 -7.18 15.30
CA LYS A 155 2.40 -7.82 16.47
C LYS A 155 3.93 -7.76 16.42
N ILE A 156 4.54 -8.15 15.30
CA ILE A 156 6.00 -8.13 15.11
C ILE A 156 6.54 -6.70 15.24
N ALA A 157 5.83 -5.70 14.70
CA ALA A 157 6.22 -4.31 14.83
C ALA A 157 6.30 -3.89 16.31
N ARG A 158 5.25 -4.15 17.11
CA ARG A 158 5.27 -3.84 18.54
C ARG A 158 6.40 -4.57 19.26
N GLU A 159 6.55 -5.87 19.04
CA GLU A 159 7.59 -6.67 19.68
C GLU A 159 9.01 -6.17 19.35
N TYR A 160 9.24 -5.78 18.09
CA TYR A 160 10.53 -5.26 17.66
C TYR A 160 10.84 -3.89 18.29
N PHE A 161 9.92 -2.93 18.17
CA PHE A 161 10.16 -1.59 18.66
C PHE A 161 10.20 -1.52 20.19
N TYR A 162 9.37 -2.29 20.92
CA TYR A 162 9.46 -2.37 22.37
C TYR A 162 10.79 -2.98 22.85
N ALA A 163 11.31 -3.98 22.13
CA ALA A 163 12.63 -4.55 22.43
C ALA A 163 13.80 -3.58 22.15
N ASN A 164 13.55 -2.49 21.43
CA ASN A 164 14.50 -1.42 21.14
C ASN A 164 14.16 -0.12 21.90
N ASP A 165 13.53 -0.23 23.06
CA ASP A 165 13.21 0.87 23.98
C ASP A 165 12.24 1.94 23.46
N PHE A 166 11.41 1.60 22.45
CA PHE A 166 10.35 2.50 22.02
C PHE A 166 9.14 2.44 22.94
N ILE A 167 8.56 3.62 23.19
CA ILE A 167 7.36 3.79 23.98
C ILE A 167 6.17 4.03 23.04
N GLU A 168 5.13 3.19 23.12
CA GLU A 168 3.90 3.41 22.36
C GLU A 168 3.08 4.51 23.03
N ILE A 169 2.88 5.62 22.30
CA ILE A 169 2.14 6.80 22.77
C ILE A 169 1.02 7.09 21.78
N GLU A 170 -0.23 7.11 22.27
CA GLU A 170 -1.37 7.52 21.47
C GLU A 170 -1.44 9.04 21.32
N THR A 171 -1.65 9.50 20.10
CA THR A 171 -1.85 10.92 19.79
C THR A 171 -3.33 11.20 19.53
N PRO A 172 -3.81 12.45 19.71
CA PRO A 172 -5.23 12.77 19.51
C PRO A 172 -5.67 12.57 18.05
N MET A 173 -6.91 12.10 17.88
CA MET A 173 -7.57 11.95 16.57
C MET A 173 -8.38 13.20 16.19
N MET A 174 -8.79 14.02 17.14
CA MET A 174 -9.45 15.30 16.91
C MET A 174 -8.45 16.42 17.18
N ILE A 175 -7.82 16.91 16.13
CA ILE A 175 -6.76 17.91 16.19
C ILE A 175 -7.18 19.22 15.52
N LYS A 176 -6.31 20.21 15.55
CA LYS A 176 -6.42 21.40 14.73
C LYS A 176 -6.04 21.06 13.29
N SER A 177 -6.71 21.66 12.31
CA SER A 177 -6.30 21.57 10.91
C SER A 177 -4.88 22.09 10.72
N THR A 178 -4.01 21.21 10.25
CA THR A 178 -2.60 21.50 9.96
C THR A 178 -2.27 20.86 8.61
N PRO A 179 -2.12 21.64 7.55
CA PRO A 179 -1.92 21.08 6.20
C PRO A 179 -0.56 20.37 6.11
N GLU A 180 -0.60 19.09 5.72
CA GLU A 180 0.56 18.20 5.49
C GLU A 180 0.62 17.69 4.05
N GLY A 181 -0.05 18.37 3.10
CA GLY A 181 -0.04 18.01 1.67
C GLY A 181 -1.36 17.47 1.12
N ALA A 182 -2.21 16.83 1.94
CA ALA A 182 -3.56 16.41 1.55
C ALA A 182 -4.64 17.35 2.12
N ARG A 183 -5.90 17.17 1.70
CA ARG A 183 -7.04 17.81 2.35
C ARG A 183 -7.40 17.08 3.63
N ASP A 184 -7.83 17.84 4.63
CA ASP A 184 -8.28 17.30 5.91
C ASP A 184 -9.75 16.88 5.88
N TYR A 185 -10.06 15.76 6.54
CA TYR A 185 -11.43 15.49 6.98
C TYR A 185 -11.73 16.32 8.21
N VAL A 186 -12.84 17.08 8.21
CA VAL A 186 -13.19 17.97 9.32
C VAL A 186 -14.43 17.51 10.06
N VAL A 187 -14.44 17.72 11.38
CA VAL A 187 -15.54 17.35 12.28
C VAL A 187 -16.01 18.60 13.02
N PRO A 188 -17.28 19.01 12.89
CA PRO A 188 -17.79 20.21 13.53
C PRO A 188 -17.84 20.08 15.05
N SER A 189 -17.59 21.18 15.76
CA SER A 189 -17.67 21.24 17.22
C SER A 189 -19.03 21.77 17.69
N ARG A 190 -19.80 20.96 18.41
CA ARG A 190 -21.06 21.40 19.03
C ARG A 190 -20.87 22.46 20.11
N ILE A 191 -19.72 22.42 20.83
CA ILE A 191 -19.46 23.34 21.95
C ILE A 191 -18.91 24.68 21.45
N HIS A 192 -18.21 24.70 20.33
CA HIS A 192 -17.59 25.89 19.76
C HIS A 192 -18.15 26.14 18.37
N ASN A 193 -19.28 26.83 18.27
CA ASN A 193 -19.94 27.12 17.00
C ASN A 193 -18.99 27.76 16.00
N GLY A 194 -19.04 27.27 14.74
CA GLY A 194 -18.18 27.73 13.65
C GLY A 194 -16.74 27.22 13.72
N LYS A 195 -16.40 26.37 14.72
CA LYS A 195 -15.09 25.73 14.80
C LYS A 195 -15.18 24.24 14.50
N PHE A 196 -14.12 23.72 13.89
CA PHE A 196 -14.00 22.34 13.49
C PHE A 196 -12.73 21.71 14.06
N TYR A 197 -12.80 20.45 14.38
CA TYR A 197 -11.64 19.58 14.51
C TYR A 197 -11.28 19.04 13.12
N ALA A 198 -10.02 18.71 12.90
CA ALA A 198 -9.58 17.92 11.75
C ALA A 198 -9.16 16.52 12.22
N LEU A 199 -9.32 15.53 11.34
CA LEU A 199 -8.73 14.21 11.53
C LEU A 199 -7.28 14.22 11.03
N PRO A 200 -6.31 13.63 11.76
CA PRO A 200 -4.88 13.76 11.44
C PRO A 200 -4.50 13.06 10.14
N GLN A 201 -3.75 13.73 9.28
CA GLN A 201 -3.13 13.13 8.11
C GLN A 201 -1.99 12.19 8.49
N SER A 202 -1.30 12.52 9.59
CA SER A 202 -0.30 11.73 10.29
C SER A 202 -0.14 12.27 11.71
N PRO A 203 0.53 11.56 12.64
CA PRO A 203 0.84 12.08 13.97
C PRO A 203 2.07 13.01 13.98
N GLN A 204 2.48 13.57 12.84
CA GLN A 204 3.76 14.26 12.64
C GLN A 204 4.09 15.30 13.70
N ILE A 205 3.18 16.20 13.99
CA ILE A 205 3.43 17.28 14.96
C ILE A 205 3.54 16.71 16.37
N TYR A 206 2.64 15.82 16.75
CA TYR A 206 2.59 15.27 18.10
C TYR A 206 3.80 14.39 18.42
N LYS A 207 4.29 13.59 17.45
CA LYS A 207 5.50 12.78 17.68
C LYS A 207 6.75 13.66 17.89
N GLN A 208 6.88 14.79 17.19
CA GLN A 208 7.93 15.76 17.45
C GLN A 208 7.82 16.34 18.86
N LEU A 209 6.60 16.67 19.31
CA LEU A 209 6.37 17.15 20.67
C LEU A 209 6.73 16.08 21.72
N THR A 210 6.61 14.78 21.42
CA THR A 210 7.08 13.73 22.35
C THR A 210 8.60 13.69 22.46
N MET A 211 9.32 14.04 21.39
CA MET A 211 10.79 14.19 21.45
C MET A 211 11.18 15.38 22.31
N ILE A 212 10.54 16.53 22.14
CA ILE A 212 10.74 17.72 22.97
C ILE A 212 10.38 17.43 24.45
N ALA A 213 9.38 16.57 24.68
CA ALA A 213 9.00 16.11 26.01
C ALA A 213 9.98 15.10 26.65
N GLY A 214 11.01 14.65 25.91
CA GLY A 214 12.08 13.79 26.43
C GLY A 214 11.76 12.28 26.42
N PHE A 215 10.84 11.82 25.58
CA PHE A 215 10.53 10.38 25.46
C PHE A 215 11.55 9.60 24.60
N ASP A 216 12.42 10.26 23.87
CA ASP A 216 13.51 9.76 23.05
C ASP A 216 13.13 8.80 21.92
N ARG A 217 12.25 7.81 22.15
CA ARG A 217 11.83 6.83 21.15
C ARG A 217 10.33 6.60 21.24
N TYR A 218 9.63 7.08 20.22
CA TYR A 218 8.18 6.99 20.09
C TYR A 218 7.81 5.99 19.00
N ILE A 219 6.75 5.22 19.24
CA ILE A 219 6.08 4.35 18.26
C ILE A 219 4.56 4.48 18.40
N GLN A 220 3.83 4.40 17.30
CA GLN A 220 2.39 4.25 17.29
C GLN A 220 1.93 3.48 16.05
N LEU A 221 0.95 2.60 16.18
CA LEU A 221 0.17 2.12 15.04
C LEU A 221 -0.94 3.15 14.76
N ALA A 222 -0.56 4.22 14.07
CA ALA A 222 -1.37 5.42 13.92
C ALA A 222 -2.44 5.28 12.84
N ARG A 223 -3.68 5.69 13.14
CA ARG A 223 -4.71 5.90 12.12
C ARG A 223 -4.49 7.26 11.48
N CYS A 224 -4.45 7.28 10.15
CA CYS A 224 -4.25 8.47 9.33
C CYS A 224 -5.42 8.65 8.38
N PHE A 225 -5.75 9.89 8.05
CA PHE A 225 -6.89 10.27 7.23
C PHE A 225 -6.45 11.28 6.17
N ARG A 226 -6.76 11.02 4.90
CA ARG A 226 -6.43 11.93 3.80
C ARG A 226 -7.58 11.97 2.81
N ASP A 227 -8.11 13.16 2.54
CA ASP A 227 -9.13 13.38 1.52
C ASP A 227 -8.47 13.59 0.16
N GLU A 228 -8.16 12.48 -0.49
CA GLU A 228 -7.49 12.41 -1.80
C GLU A 228 -8.23 11.46 -2.74
N ASP A 229 -7.94 11.54 -4.03
CA ASP A 229 -8.46 10.61 -5.02
C ASP A 229 -8.00 9.17 -4.72
N LEU A 230 -8.96 8.26 -4.64
CA LEU A 230 -8.70 6.87 -4.28
C LEU A 230 -8.22 6.05 -5.48
N ARG A 231 -7.26 5.16 -5.21
CA ARG A 231 -6.69 4.19 -6.14
C ARG A 231 -6.65 2.80 -5.48
N ALA A 232 -6.19 1.80 -6.21
CA ALA A 232 -6.04 0.44 -5.66
C ALA A 232 -5.12 0.40 -4.42
N ASP A 233 -4.11 1.27 -4.37
CA ASP A 233 -3.11 1.42 -3.31
C ASP A 233 -3.33 2.64 -2.39
N ARG A 234 -4.52 3.27 -2.44
CA ARG A 234 -4.91 4.40 -1.58
C ARG A 234 -6.29 4.21 -0.96
N GLN A 235 -6.39 4.52 0.33
CA GLN A 235 -7.64 4.56 1.10
C GLN A 235 -7.71 5.89 1.86
N PRO A 236 -8.91 6.46 2.08
CA PRO A 236 -9.05 7.75 2.77
C PRO A 236 -8.69 7.65 4.24
N GLU A 237 -8.72 6.45 4.79
CA GLU A 237 -8.25 6.11 6.12
C GLU A 237 -7.36 4.88 6.07
N PHE A 238 -6.17 4.95 6.67
CA PHE A 238 -5.17 3.89 6.64
C PHE A 238 -4.38 3.85 7.95
N THR A 239 -3.50 2.87 8.10
CA THR A 239 -2.67 2.72 9.30
C THR A 239 -1.20 2.80 8.95
N GLN A 240 -0.45 3.58 9.72
CA GLN A 240 1.02 3.61 9.68
C GLN A 240 1.61 2.98 10.94
N ILE A 241 2.73 2.29 10.77
CA ILE A 241 3.69 2.06 11.85
C ILE A 241 4.53 3.31 11.86
N ASP A 242 4.26 4.20 12.81
CA ASP A 242 4.84 5.53 12.87
C ASP A 242 5.83 5.64 14.02
N LEU A 243 7.04 6.11 13.74
CA LEU A 243 8.13 6.18 14.72
C LEU A 243 8.86 7.52 14.67
N GLU A 244 9.45 7.90 15.82
CA GLU A 244 10.31 9.07 15.96
C GLU A 244 11.40 8.78 17.00
N MET A 245 12.61 9.31 16.77
CA MET A 245 13.80 9.08 17.62
C MET A 245 14.54 10.39 17.85
N SER A 246 15.05 10.60 19.06
CA SER A 246 15.93 11.75 19.43
C SER A 246 17.40 11.35 19.38
N PHE A 247 18.27 12.35 19.21
CA PHE A 247 19.73 12.22 19.21
C PHE A 247 20.26 11.22 18.17
N VAL A 248 19.70 11.28 16.98
CA VAL A 248 19.98 10.39 15.84
C VAL A 248 20.23 11.20 14.57
N ASP A 249 20.78 10.55 13.56
CA ASP A 249 20.83 11.01 12.17
C ASP A 249 20.00 10.11 11.24
N CYS A 250 20.06 10.37 9.93
CA CYS A 250 19.32 9.58 8.93
C CYS A 250 19.71 8.10 8.95
N ASP A 251 21.00 7.81 9.16
CA ASP A 251 21.52 6.44 9.11
C ASP A 251 20.99 5.62 10.29
N ASP A 252 20.93 6.20 11.50
CA ASP A 252 20.38 5.55 12.69
C ASP A 252 18.91 5.14 12.49
N ILE A 253 18.11 6.00 11.83
CA ILE A 253 16.70 5.71 11.57
C ILE A 253 16.55 4.62 10.50
N MET A 254 17.36 4.68 9.44
CA MET A 254 17.38 3.67 8.39
C MET A 254 17.81 2.31 8.94
N ASP A 255 18.86 2.25 9.77
CA ASP A 255 19.33 1.01 10.40
C ASP A 255 18.26 0.39 11.32
N MET A 256 17.53 1.23 12.08
CA MET A 256 16.41 0.78 12.91
C MET A 256 15.29 0.16 12.06
N ALA A 257 14.95 0.78 10.95
CA ALA A 257 13.95 0.27 10.03
C ALA A 257 14.41 -1.02 9.31
N GLU A 258 15.68 -1.11 8.92
CA GLU A 258 16.26 -2.31 8.30
C GLU A 258 16.20 -3.52 9.23
N GLY A 259 16.52 -3.34 10.51
CA GLY A 259 16.38 -4.39 11.51
C GLY A 259 14.93 -4.87 11.67
N PHE A 260 13.97 -3.93 11.67
CA PHE A 260 12.54 -4.27 11.67
C PHE A 260 12.14 -5.06 10.41
N ILE A 261 12.50 -4.59 9.22
CA ILE A 261 12.18 -5.24 7.95
C ILE A 261 12.78 -6.65 7.88
N SER A 262 14.05 -6.82 8.27
CA SER A 262 14.71 -8.12 8.29
C SER A 262 13.98 -9.12 9.19
N LYS A 263 13.62 -8.72 10.42
CA LYS A 263 12.83 -9.55 11.34
C LYS A 263 11.45 -9.86 10.77
N LEU A 264 10.77 -8.85 10.23
CA LEU A 264 9.44 -8.99 9.67
C LEU A 264 9.38 -9.99 8.53
N MET A 265 10.26 -9.85 7.54
CA MET A 265 10.29 -10.73 6.36
C MET A 265 10.64 -12.16 6.75
N LYS A 266 11.57 -12.32 7.69
CA LYS A 266 11.92 -13.65 8.22
C LYS A 266 10.75 -14.33 8.92
N GLU A 267 10.05 -13.60 9.80
CA GLU A 267 8.97 -14.21 10.62
C GLU A 267 7.65 -14.36 9.84
N THR A 268 7.40 -13.54 8.81
CA THR A 268 6.13 -13.61 8.05
C THR A 268 6.18 -14.63 6.92
N ILE A 269 7.19 -14.57 6.06
CA ILE A 269 7.30 -15.33 4.81
C ILE A 269 8.63 -16.11 4.68
N ASP A 270 9.43 -16.20 5.74
CA ASP A 270 10.72 -16.91 5.80
C ASP A 270 11.75 -16.44 4.76
N VAL A 271 11.77 -15.14 4.46
CA VAL A 271 12.73 -14.49 3.57
C VAL A 271 13.79 -13.77 4.40
N ASN A 272 15.07 -14.02 4.11
CA ASN A 272 16.17 -13.25 4.70
C ASN A 272 16.42 -12.00 3.85
N ILE A 273 16.55 -10.87 4.52
CA ILE A 273 16.93 -9.58 3.91
C ILE A 273 18.31 -9.22 4.43
N ASP A 274 19.25 -9.04 3.53
CA ASP A 274 20.62 -8.65 3.86
C ASP A 274 20.67 -7.13 4.11
N ALA A 275 21.17 -6.73 5.26
CA ALA A 275 21.48 -5.35 5.59
C ALA A 275 23.01 -5.10 5.49
N PRO A 276 23.46 -3.86 5.19
CA PRO A 276 22.65 -2.69 4.89
C PRO A 276 21.95 -2.76 3.52
N LEU A 277 20.78 -2.17 3.43
CA LEU A 277 20.04 -2.08 2.17
C LEU A 277 20.74 -1.14 1.18
N PRO A 278 20.65 -1.39 -0.13
CA PRO A 278 21.16 -0.48 -1.15
C PRO A 278 20.58 0.93 -1.00
N ARG A 279 21.41 1.96 -1.27
CA ARG A 279 21.00 3.37 -1.31
C ARG A 279 21.14 3.92 -2.72
N MET A 280 20.18 4.73 -3.12
CA MET A 280 20.16 5.40 -4.42
C MET A 280 19.71 6.84 -4.21
N THR A 281 20.37 7.80 -4.86
CA THR A 281 19.89 9.19 -4.81
C THR A 281 18.61 9.35 -5.61
N PHE A 282 17.77 10.31 -5.25
CA PHE A 282 16.59 10.68 -6.02
C PHE A 282 16.93 10.99 -7.49
N ALA A 283 18.03 11.68 -7.71
CA ALA A 283 18.49 12.01 -9.06
C ALA A 283 18.81 10.75 -9.89
N ASP A 284 19.52 9.78 -9.30
CA ASP A 284 19.79 8.50 -9.96
C ASP A 284 18.52 7.69 -10.23
N ALA A 285 17.58 7.65 -9.26
CA ALA A 285 16.30 6.97 -9.41
C ALA A 285 15.49 7.55 -10.57
N MET A 286 15.40 8.87 -10.63
CA MET A 286 14.72 9.56 -11.73
C MET A 286 15.43 9.36 -13.06
N ASN A 287 16.75 9.53 -13.12
CA ASN A 287 17.49 9.44 -14.39
C ASN A 287 17.51 8.01 -14.96
N LYS A 288 17.66 6.99 -14.11
CA LYS A 288 17.81 5.59 -14.56
C LYS A 288 16.49 4.84 -14.69
N TYR A 289 15.47 5.21 -13.89
CA TYR A 289 14.21 4.48 -13.81
C TYR A 289 12.97 5.33 -14.11
N GLY A 290 13.09 6.65 -14.13
CA GLY A 290 12.00 7.60 -14.37
C GLY A 290 10.97 7.62 -13.23
N SER A 291 11.38 7.27 -12.02
CA SER A 291 10.53 7.17 -10.85
C SER A 291 11.32 7.35 -9.56
N ASP A 292 10.73 7.99 -8.57
CA ASP A 292 11.17 8.09 -7.18
C ASP A 292 11.06 6.76 -6.40
N LYS A 293 10.35 5.78 -6.96
CA LYS A 293 10.14 4.43 -6.42
C LYS A 293 10.46 3.37 -7.48
N PRO A 294 11.75 3.18 -7.83
CA PRO A 294 12.15 2.31 -8.91
C PRO A 294 11.92 0.82 -8.61
N ASP A 295 11.44 0.08 -9.60
CA ASP A 295 11.50 -1.38 -9.57
C ASP A 295 12.85 -1.84 -10.13
N THR A 296 13.71 -2.32 -9.24
CA THR A 296 15.08 -2.76 -9.55
C THR A 296 15.20 -4.26 -9.77
N ARG A 297 14.08 -4.99 -9.88
CA ARG A 297 14.09 -6.44 -10.08
C ARG A 297 14.51 -6.86 -11.50
N PHE A 298 14.46 -5.95 -12.44
CA PHE A 298 14.83 -6.17 -13.84
C PHE A 298 15.64 -5.00 -14.39
N ASP A 299 16.44 -5.25 -15.38
CA ASP A 299 17.20 -4.25 -16.10
C ASP A 299 16.32 -3.36 -17.00
N MET A 300 16.80 -2.79 -18.07
CA MET A 300 16.15 -1.82 -18.96
C MET A 300 16.18 -0.41 -18.37
N LEU A 301 17.40 0.10 -18.17
CA LEU A 301 17.62 1.45 -17.68
C LEU A 301 17.26 2.49 -18.75
N ILE A 302 16.92 3.69 -18.30
CA ILE A 302 16.72 4.85 -19.18
C ILE A 302 18.07 5.43 -19.50
N GLU A 303 18.33 5.64 -20.79
CA GLU A 303 19.54 6.26 -21.32
C GLU A 303 19.23 7.67 -21.85
N ASP A 304 20.14 8.61 -21.59
CA ASP A 304 20.08 9.96 -22.15
C ASP A 304 20.76 9.98 -23.51
N ILE A 305 20.00 10.26 -24.55
CA ILE A 305 20.51 10.38 -25.92
C ILE A 305 20.39 11.80 -26.47
N SER A 306 20.25 12.79 -25.58
CA SER A 306 20.07 14.21 -25.98
C SER A 306 21.21 14.72 -26.84
N ASP A 307 22.48 14.43 -26.49
CA ASP A 307 23.65 14.85 -27.24
C ASP A 307 23.73 14.26 -28.66
N TRP A 308 23.27 13.02 -28.82
CA TRP A 308 23.12 12.40 -30.13
C TRP A 308 21.93 13.01 -30.90
N ALA A 309 20.79 13.17 -30.24
CA ALA A 309 19.55 13.67 -30.84
C ALA A 309 19.70 15.10 -31.38
N ASP A 310 20.49 15.95 -30.72
CA ASP A 310 20.78 17.34 -31.15
C ASP A 310 21.53 17.42 -32.48
N LYS A 311 22.29 16.39 -32.84
CA LYS A 311 23.02 16.33 -34.12
C LYS A 311 22.10 15.96 -35.29
N THR A 312 20.97 15.29 -35.05
CA THR A 312 20.03 14.82 -36.09
C THR A 312 19.23 15.96 -36.72
N ASP A 313 18.64 15.74 -37.88
CA ASP A 313 17.73 16.72 -38.51
C ASP A 313 16.26 16.50 -38.08
N PHE A 314 16.00 15.68 -37.06
CA PHE A 314 14.65 15.45 -36.57
C PHE A 314 14.16 16.58 -35.67
N VAL A 315 13.29 17.43 -36.22
CA VAL A 315 12.79 18.67 -35.59
C VAL A 315 12.17 18.41 -34.22
N VAL A 316 11.52 17.27 -34.01
CA VAL A 316 10.87 16.92 -32.71
C VAL A 316 11.90 16.83 -31.60
N PHE A 317 13.05 16.23 -31.85
CA PHE A 317 14.15 16.12 -30.87
C PHE A 317 14.80 17.49 -30.63
N LYS A 318 15.14 18.17 -31.71
CA LYS A 318 15.75 19.52 -31.61
C LYS A 318 14.88 20.51 -30.85
N SER A 319 13.57 20.54 -31.12
CA SER A 319 12.68 21.45 -30.39
C SER A 319 12.63 21.13 -28.89
N ALA A 320 12.58 19.84 -28.52
CA ALA A 320 12.58 19.47 -27.11
C ALA A 320 13.87 19.92 -26.40
N ILE A 321 15.03 19.74 -27.03
CA ILE A 321 16.34 20.15 -26.49
C ILE A 321 16.43 21.68 -26.42
N ALA A 322 16.02 22.40 -27.47
CA ALA A 322 16.02 23.87 -27.52
C ALA A 322 15.14 24.49 -26.42
N ASP A 323 14.05 23.82 -26.04
CA ASP A 323 13.17 24.20 -24.95
C ASP A 323 13.69 23.79 -23.55
N GLY A 324 14.96 23.33 -23.44
CA GLY A 324 15.58 22.87 -22.18
C GLY A 324 15.11 21.49 -21.71
N GLY A 325 14.51 20.72 -22.60
CA GLY A 325 14.10 19.33 -22.34
C GLY A 325 15.18 18.31 -22.68
N ALA A 326 14.79 17.03 -22.78
CA ALA A 326 15.69 15.92 -23.04
C ALA A 326 15.07 14.89 -23.98
N VAL A 327 15.94 14.05 -24.57
CA VAL A 327 15.55 12.88 -25.36
C VAL A 327 16.03 11.64 -24.63
N LYS A 328 15.11 10.80 -24.19
CA LYS A 328 15.36 9.60 -23.38
C LYS A 328 14.98 8.33 -24.12
N ALA A 329 15.75 7.28 -23.93
CA ALA A 329 15.55 6.00 -24.59
C ALA A 329 15.56 4.83 -23.61
N ILE A 330 14.85 3.74 -23.94
CA ILE A 330 15.03 2.41 -23.34
C ILE A 330 15.20 1.38 -24.43
N VAL A 331 15.94 0.30 -24.11
CA VAL A 331 16.11 -0.85 -25.02
C VAL A 331 15.40 -2.07 -24.46
N ALA A 332 14.35 -2.50 -25.13
CA ALA A 332 13.66 -3.73 -24.82
C ALA A 332 14.36 -4.89 -25.56
N LYS A 333 15.16 -5.65 -24.82
CA LYS A 333 15.97 -6.76 -25.34
C LYS A 333 15.09 -7.89 -25.86
N ASN A 334 15.45 -8.44 -27.03
CA ASN A 334 14.76 -9.58 -27.70
C ASN A 334 13.26 -9.35 -27.94
N ALA A 335 12.80 -8.09 -28.00
CA ALA A 335 11.39 -7.70 -28.02
C ALA A 335 10.81 -7.53 -29.44
N ALA A 336 11.63 -7.54 -30.49
CA ALA A 336 11.19 -7.22 -31.85
C ALA A 336 10.15 -8.21 -32.41
N SER A 337 10.19 -9.47 -31.98
CA SER A 337 9.17 -10.48 -32.36
C SER A 337 7.82 -10.21 -31.66
N THR A 338 7.85 -9.74 -30.42
CA THR A 338 6.66 -9.41 -29.62
C THR A 338 6.04 -8.09 -30.06
N TYR A 339 6.85 -7.07 -30.26
CA TYR A 339 6.40 -5.73 -30.64
C TYR A 339 6.25 -5.56 -32.16
N THR A 340 5.18 -6.12 -32.68
CA THR A 340 4.73 -5.82 -34.04
C THR A 340 4.30 -4.33 -34.14
N ARG A 341 4.16 -3.81 -35.38
CA ARG A 341 3.70 -2.43 -35.60
C ARG A 341 2.43 -2.11 -34.80
N LYS A 342 1.42 -2.99 -34.82
CA LYS A 342 0.16 -2.81 -34.08
C LYS A 342 0.38 -2.72 -32.56
N LYS A 343 1.35 -3.44 -32.00
CA LYS A 343 1.68 -3.35 -30.57
C LYS A 343 2.43 -2.07 -30.24
N ILE A 344 3.32 -1.62 -31.13
CA ILE A 344 4.00 -0.32 -30.97
C ILE A 344 2.98 0.83 -31.05
N ASP A 345 1.98 0.75 -31.95
CA ASP A 345 0.90 1.72 -32.01
C ASP A 345 0.15 1.80 -30.66
N LYS A 346 -0.14 0.65 -30.02
CA LYS A 346 -0.74 0.61 -28.66
C LYS A 346 0.16 1.24 -27.58
N LEU A 347 1.48 0.97 -27.64
CA LEU A 347 2.42 1.65 -26.74
C LEU A 347 2.46 3.16 -26.96
N THR A 348 2.32 3.58 -28.22
CA THR A 348 2.24 5.00 -28.58
C THR A 348 0.96 5.63 -27.99
N ASP A 349 -0.19 4.94 -28.10
CA ASP A 349 -1.45 5.39 -27.50
C ASP A 349 -1.35 5.44 -25.97
N PHE A 350 -0.74 4.44 -25.35
CA PHE A 350 -0.45 4.45 -23.91
C PHE A 350 0.42 5.64 -23.52
N ALA A 351 1.54 5.87 -24.22
CA ALA A 351 2.43 7.01 -23.98
C ALA A 351 1.69 8.35 -24.11
N LYS A 352 0.85 8.50 -25.13
CA LYS A 352 0.02 9.69 -25.31
C LYS A 352 -1.01 9.86 -24.19
N GLY A 353 -1.60 8.76 -23.71
CA GLY A 353 -2.55 8.76 -22.59
C GLY A 353 -1.94 9.26 -21.27
N ILE A 354 -0.61 9.12 -21.11
CA ILE A 354 0.14 9.64 -19.95
C ILE A 354 0.89 10.95 -20.28
N GLY A 355 0.53 11.63 -21.37
CA GLY A 355 0.97 12.98 -21.70
C GLY A 355 2.14 13.10 -22.67
N ALA A 356 2.63 12.02 -23.30
CA ALA A 356 3.63 12.12 -24.35
C ALA A 356 3.06 12.81 -25.60
N LYS A 357 3.89 13.61 -26.27
CA LYS A 357 3.54 14.17 -27.59
C LYS A 357 3.56 13.10 -28.69
N GLY A 358 4.34 12.04 -28.50
CA GLY A 358 4.50 10.90 -29.40
C GLY A 358 5.53 9.90 -28.85
N LEU A 359 5.70 8.78 -29.56
CA LEU A 359 6.69 7.76 -29.27
C LEU A 359 7.48 7.48 -30.54
N ALA A 360 8.79 7.79 -30.53
CA ALA A 360 9.70 7.38 -31.59
C ALA A 360 10.27 6.01 -31.26
N TYR A 361 10.59 5.21 -32.29
CA TYR A 361 11.09 3.87 -32.05
C TYR A 361 12.02 3.38 -33.16
N VAL A 362 12.90 2.42 -32.81
CA VAL A 362 13.62 1.57 -33.75
C VAL A 362 13.30 0.12 -33.41
N ARG A 363 12.77 -0.63 -34.37
CA ARG A 363 12.52 -2.06 -34.25
C ARG A 363 13.50 -2.81 -35.13
N TRP A 364 14.37 -3.63 -34.53
CA TRP A 364 15.39 -4.36 -35.26
C TRP A 364 15.06 -5.85 -35.34
N ALA A 365 14.07 -6.20 -36.17
CA ALA A 365 13.64 -7.59 -36.35
C ALA A 365 14.40 -8.32 -37.43
N ASP A 366 14.71 -7.64 -38.54
CA ASP A 366 15.30 -8.18 -39.75
C ASP A 366 16.74 -7.63 -39.91
N GLU A 367 17.40 -7.94 -41.04
CA GLU A 367 18.75 -7.45 -41.32
C GLU A 367 18.87 -5.92 -41.23
N THR A 368 17.79 -5.19 -41.60
CA THR A 368 17.75 -3.73 -41.55
C THR A 368 16.80 -3.27 -40.45
N PRO A 369 17.26 -2.40 -39.51
CA PRO A 369 16.40 -1.84 -38.49
C PRO A 369 15.28 -0.96 -39.08
N ASN A 370 14.05 -1.15 -38.60
CA ASN A 370 12.92 -0.28 -38.95
C ASN A 370 12.87 0.89 -37.97
N CYS A 371 13.26 2.09 -38.43
CA CYS A 371 13.30 3.32 -37.66
C CYS A 371 12.17 4.24 -38.05
N SER A 372 11.34 4.68 -37.09
CA SER A 372 10.16 5.55 -37.32
C SER A 372 10.53 6.97 -37.79
N PHE A 373 11.76 7.38 -37.64
CA PHE A 373 12.28 8.70 -38.00
C PHE A 373 13.50 8.64 -38.96
N ALA A 374 13.72 7.50 -39.62
CA ALA A 374 14.87 7.26 -40.50
C ALA A 374 15.13 8.35 -41.53
N LYS A 375 14.06 8.94 -42.10
CA LYS A 375 14.15 10.00 -43.13
C LYS A 375 14.80 11.31 -42.65
N PHE A 376 15.01 11.44 -41.34
CA PHE A 376 15.64 12.62 -40.72
C PHE A 376 17.07 12.34 -40.24
N LEU A 377 17.58 11.12 -40.49
CA LEU A 377 18.91 10.71 -40.11
C LEU A 377 19.83 10.74 -41.35
N LYS A 378 21.11 11.10 -41.10
CA LYS A 378 22.21 10.98 -42.07
C LYS A 378 22.83 9.60 -41.98
N ASP A 379 23.65 9.27 -42.99
CA ASP A 379 24.39 8.01 -43.03
C ASP A 379 25.24 7.82 -41.77
N GLY A 380 25.12 6.70 -41.10
CA GLY A 380 25.84 6.33 -39.88
C GLY A 380 25.21 6.79 -38.56
N GLU A 381 24.24 7.73 -38.55
CA GLU A 381 23.63 8.23 -37.32
C GLU A 381 22.78 7.17 -36.62
N LEU A 382 22.09 6.29 -37.35
CA LEU A 382 21.33 5.19 -36.76
C LEU A 382 22.23 4.15 -36.13
N GLU A 383 23.31 3.80 -36.80
CA GLU A 383 24.32 2.85 -36.32
C GLU A 383 25.00 3.39 -35.06
N GLU A 384 25.34 4.69 -35.01
CA GLU A 384 25.86 5.37 -33.82
C GLU A 384 24.89 5.25 -32.65
N LEU A 385 23.58 5.51 -32.85
CA LEU A 385 22.55 5.36 -31.82
C LEU A 385 22.49 3.93 -31.27
N LEU A 386 22.36 2.95 -32.16
CA LEU A 386 22.23 1.54 -31.79
C LEU A 386 23.47 1.04 -31.03
N SER A 387 24.66 1.43 -31.49
CA SER A 387 25.92 1.12 -30.83
C SER A 387 26.02 1.76 -29.44
N THR A 388 25.62 3.03 -29.30
CA THR A 388 25.66 3.76 -28.02
C THR A 388 24.70 3.10 -27.01
N LEU A 389 23.53 2.67 -27.45
CA LEU A 389 22.54 2.01 -26.62
C LEU A 389 22.83 0.51 -26.42
N GLY A 390 23.85 -0.06 -27.06
CA GLY A 390 24.12 -1.48 -27.05
C GLY A 390 22.93 -2.31 -27.58
N ALA A 391 22.16 -1.73 -28.53
CA ALA A 391 21.04 -2.41 -29.14
C ALA A 391 21.51 -3.36 -30.26
N GLU A 392 20.91 -4.54 -30.32
CA GLU A 392 21.25 -5.62 -31.24
C GLU A 392 20.04 -6.07 -32.05
N GLN A 393 20.27 -6.89 -33.09
CA GLN A 393 19.17 -7.50 -33.83
C GLN A 393 18.30 -8.35 -32.88
N GLY A 394 17.00 -8.15 -32.91
CA GLY A 394 16.02 -8.72 -31.98
C GLY A 394 15.46 -7.69 -31.01
N ASP A 395 16.08 -6.52 -30.85
CA ASP A 395 15.71 -5.50 -29.87
C ASP A 395 14.70 -4.48 -30.41
N VAL A 396 14.05 -3.79 -29.47
CA VAL A 396 13.23 -2.60 -29.76
C VAL A 396 13.73 -1.44 -28.89
N VAL A 397 14.08 -0.32 -29.53
CA VAL A 397 14.39 0.94 -28.86
C VAL A 397 13.15 1.81 -28.87
N LEU A 398 12.76 2.32 -27.70
CA LEU A 398 11.67 3.28 -27.53
C LEU A 398 12.24 4.61 -27.09
N ILE A 399 11.77 5.72 -27.68
CA ILE A 399 12.37 7.05 -27.47
C ILE A 399 11.25 8.07 -27.20
N VAL A 400 11.41 8.88 -26.15
CA VAL A 400 10.54 9.99 -25.79
C VAL A 400 11.35 11.28 -25.70
N SER A 401 10.79 12.38 -26.20
CA SER A 401 11.35 13.73 -26.11
C SER A 401 10.31 14.69 -25.53
N ASP A 402 10.64 15.36 -24.44
CA ASP A 402 9.79 16.38 -23.79
C ASP A 402 10.63 17.17 -22.78
N LYS A 403 10.02 18.03 -21.94
CA LYS A 403 10.68 18.56 -20.74
C LYS A 403 11.30 17.43 -19.94
N THR A 404 12.49 17.61 -19.40
CA THR A 404 13.32 16.54 -18.82
C THR A 404 12.54 15.66 -17.82
N ARG A 405 11.89 16.27 -16.81
CA ARG A 405 11.13 15.51 -15.79
C ARG A 405 9.99 14.69 -16.42
N LYS A 406 9.27 15.30 -17.36
CA LYS A 406 8.16 14.65 -18.06
C LYS A 406 8.63 13.49 -18.96
N ALA A 407 9.73 13.68 -19.71
CA ALA A 407 10.33 12.62 -20.52
C ALA A 407 10.74 11.40 -19.66
N LEU A 408 11.34 11.65 -18.49
CA LEU A 408 11.73 10.62 -17.54
C LEU A 408 10.50 9.87 -16.99
N THR A 409 9.49 10.59 -16.51
CA THR A 409 8.27 9.97 -15.93
C THR A 409 7.54 9.11 -16.97
N ILE A 410 7.38 9.60 -18.20
CA ILE A 410 6.77 8.84 -19.29
C ILE A 410 7.60 7.60 -19.62
N MET A 411 8.93 7.74 -19.69
CA MET A 411 9.81 6.61 -19.99
C MET A 411 9.81 5.58 -18.88
N GLY A 412 9.74 5.99 -17.61
CA GLY A 412 9.58 5.09 -16.46
C GLY A 412 8.29 4.27 -16.51
N ALA A 413 7.18 4.91 -16.87
CA ALA A 413 5.91 4.22 -17.06
C ALA A 413 5.94 3.24 -18.25
N LEU A 414 6.56 3.63 -19.38
CA LEU A 414 6.78 2.75 -20.53
C LEU A 414 7.66 1.55 -20.15
N ARG A 415 8.74 1.80 -19.40
CA ARG A 415 9.64 0.76 -18.87
C ARG A 415 8.87 -0.34 -18.12
N LEU A 416 7.99 0.06 -17.20
CA LEU A 416 7.17 -0.87 -16.42
C LEU A 416 6.13 -1.59 -17.29
N ALA A 417 5.48 -0.90 -18.22
CA ALA A 417 4.50 -1.49 -19.13
C ALA A 417 5.14 -2.55 -20.04
N VAL A 418 6.31 -2.24 -20.59
CA VAL A 418 7.09 -3.16 -21.43
C VAL A 418 7.58 -4.36 -20.62
N ALA A 419 8.11 -4.13 -19.41
CA ALA A 419 8.59 -5.22 -18.55
C ALA A 419 7.47 -6.17 -18.15
N LYS A 420 6.27 -5.66 -17.87
CA LYS A 420 5.08 -6.46 -17.57
C LYS A 420 4.62 -7.29 -18.78
N GLU A 421 4.58 -6.68 -19.98
CA GLU A 421 4.17 -7.39 -21.20
C GLU A 421 5.15 -8.49 -21.62
N LEU A 422 6.44 -8.29 -21.36
CA LEU A 422 7.51 -9.25 -21.68
C LEU A 422 7.82 -10.22 -20.54
N ASP A 423 7.05 -10.19 -19.44
CA ASP A 423 7.25 -11.04 -18.24
C ASP A 423 8.69 -10.96 -17.68
N LEU A 424 9.26 -9.77 -17.67
CA LEU A 424 10.63 -9.53 -17.18
C LEU A 424 10.71 -9.37 -15.66
N ILE A 425 9.57 -9.20 -14.97
CA ILE A 425 9.52 -8.93 -13.55
C ILE A 425 9.48 -10.25 -12.77
N PRO A 426 10.60 -10.67 -12.13
CA PRO A 426 10.66 -11.94 -11.44
C PRO A 426 9.71 -11.97 -10.24
N GLN A 427 8.98 -13.07 -10.08
CA GLN A 427 8.13 -13.32 -8.93
C GLN A 427 8.95 -13.81 -7.74
N GLY A 428 8.49 -13.50 -6.52
CA GLY A 428 9.16 -13.95 -5.28
C GLY A 428 10.50 -13.28 -4.98
N LYS A 429 10.90 -12.27 -5.73
CA LYS A 429 12.09 -11.46 -5.48
C LYS A 429 11.71 -10.21 -4.68
N TRP A 430 12.45 -9.92 -3.63
CA TRP A 430 12.20 -8.81 -2.70
C TRP A 430 13.39 -7.85 -2.72
N ASN A 431 13.33 -6.83 -3.57
CA ASN A 431 14.36 -5.81 -3.69
C ASN A 431 13.95 -4.57 -2.90
N PHE A 432 14.52 -4.43 -1.71
CA PHE A 432 14.43 -3.22 -0.91
C PHE A 432 15.56 -2.26 -1.29
N LEU A 433 15.29 -0.96 -1.26
CA LEU A 433 16.29 0.08 -1.38
C LEU A 433 15.83 1.38 -0.74
N TRP A 434 16.79 2.20 -0.33
CA TRP A 434 16.55 3.56 0.12
C TRP A 434 16.70 4.53 -1.02
N ILE A 435 15.77 5.47 -1.15
CA ILE A 435 15.93 6.67 -1.97
C ILE A 435 16.30 7.82 -1.02
N THR A 436 17.38 8.50 -1.30
CA THR A 436 17.96 9.56 -0.46
C THR A 436 18.18 10.83 -1.27
N GLU A 437 18.64 11.91 -0.62
CA GLU A 437 18.88 13.21 -1.26
C GLU A 437 17.67 13.75 -2.03
N MET A 438 16.51 13.66 -1.39
CA MET A 438 15.26 14.13 -1.97
C MET A 438 15.27 15.65 -2.22
N PRO A 439 14.59 16.17 -3.25
CA PRO A 439 14.40 17.62 -3.38
C PRO A 439 13.59 18.13 -2.18
N PHE A 440 13.95 19.30 -1.68
CA PHE A 440 13.16 19.94 -0.62
C PHE A 440 11.91 20.62 -1.17
N PHE A 441 12.06 21.31 -2.30
CA PHE A 441 10.99 22.05 -2.98
C PHE A 441 10.65 21.40 -4.32
N GLU A 442 9.37 21.41 -4.65
CA GLU A 442 8.86 21.11 -5.98
C GLU A 442 8.07 22.29 -6.53
N MET A 443 8.07 22.44 -7.86
CA MET A 443 7.23 23.42 -8.54
C MET A 443 5.87 22.77 -8.81
N ASP A 444 4.82 23.36 -8.26
CA ASP A 444 3.45 23.00 -8.63
C ASP A 444 3.20 23.41 -10.09
N GLU A 445 2.85 22.46 -10.94
CA GLU A 445 2.68 22.71 -12.39
C GLU A 445 1.41 23.54 -12.72
N GLU A 446 0.43 23.56 -11.83
CA GLU A 446 -0.83 24.29 -12.03
C GLU A 446 -0.70 25.75 -11.56
N THR A 447 -0.13 25.96 -10.40
CA THR A 447 0.00 27.31 -9.81
C THR A 447 1.31 28.01 -10.18
N GLY A 448 2.37 27.23 -10.48
CA GLY A 448 3.73 27.75 -10.69
C GLY A 448 4.42 28.16 -9.40
N GLU A 449 3.90 27.78 -8.25
CA GLU A 449 4.44 28.08 -6.93
C GLU A 449 5.36 26.96 -6.42
N TRP A 450 6.28 27.32 -5.53
CA TRP A 450 7.12 26.34 -4.85
C TRP A 450 6.38 25.76 -3.65
N VAL A 451 6.24 24.44 -3.61
CA VAL A 451 5.67 23.68 -2.50
C VAL A 451 6.73 22.77 -1.88
N ALA A 452 6.54 22.36 -0.63
CA ALA A 452 7.41 21.35 -0.02
C ALA A 452 7.17 19.99 -0.68
N ALA A 453 8.24 19.32 -1.10
CA ALA A 453 8.15 17.99 -1.72
C ALA A 453 7.69 16.91 -0.72
N HIS A 454 7.98 17.09 0.57
CA HIS A 454 7.54 16.21 1.66
C HIS A 454 6.62 16.99 2.60
N HIS A 455 7.19 17.48 3.70
CA HIS A 455 6.47 18.33 4.66
C HIS A 455 7.40 19.49 5.14
N PRO A 456 6.83 20.61 5.58
CA PRO A 456 7.62 21.82 5.90
C PRO A 456 8.53 21.70 7.13
N PHE A 457 8.44 20.61 7.88
CA PHE A 457 9.27 20.35 9.07
C PHE A 457 10.55 19.58 8.78
N THR A 458 10.78 19.19 7.51
CA THR A 458 11.97 18.45 7.09
C THR A 458 13.22 19.33 7.18
N MET A 459 14.33 18.79 7.70
CA MET A 459 15.61 19.47 7.73
C MET A 459 16.23 19.49 6.33
N PRO A 460 16.65 20.65 5.79
CA PRO A 460 17.45 20.69 4.58
C PRO A 460 18.86 20.12 4.82
N MET A 461 19.50 19.59 3.78
CA MET A 461 20.90 19.17 3.86
C MET A 461 21.79 20.40 4.06
N GLU A 462 22.79 20.29 4.94
CA GLU A 462 23.64 21.43 5.35
C GLU A 462 24.29 22.14 4.16
N GLU A 463 24.81 21.37 3.20
CA GLU A 463 25.44 21.92 1.99
C GLU A 463 24.49 22.64 1.06
N SER A 464 23.18 22.42 1.19
CA SER A 464 22.15 23.03 0.35
C SER A 464 21.48 24.25 0.97
N ILE A 465 21.66 24.52 2.27
CA ILE A 465 21.09 25.68 2.98
C ILE A 465 21.46 27.00 2.31
N GLN A 466 22.66 27.10 1.74
CA GLN A 466 23.12 28.30 1.02
C GLN A 466 22.26 28.66 -0.22
N TYR A 467 21.46 27.73 -0.73
CA TYR A 467 20.60 27.95 -1.89
C TYR A 467 19.17 28.37 -1.55
N LEU A 468 18.78 28.41 -0.27
CA LEU A 468 17.43 28.73 0.18
C LEU A 468 16.90 30.06 -0.40
N ASP A 469 17.76 31.08 -0.44
CA ASP A 469 17.40 32.40 -0.93
C ASP A 469 17.72 32.64 -2.41
N THR A 470 18.47 31.73 -3.05
CA THR A 470 18.99 31.96 -4.41
C THR A 470 18.44 30.98 -5.46
N ASP A 471 18.29 29.70 -5.11
CA ASP A 471 17.85 28.69 -6.05
C ASP A 471 17.19 27.50 -5.33
N LYS A 472 15.89 27.58 -5.12
CA LYS A 472 15.11 26.55 -4.43
C LYS A 472 15.22 25.15 -5.08
N SER A 473 15.51 25.07 -6.39
CA SER A 473 15.65 23.80 -7.09
C SER A 473 16.88 22.98 -6.66
N LYS A 474 17.85 23.62 -6.02
CA LYS A 474 19.07 22.99 -5.53
C LYS A 474 19.01 22.59 -4.06
N VAL A 475 17.94 22.95 -3.38
CA VAL A 475 17.79 22.60 -1.96
C VAL A 475 17.38 21.14 -1.85
N LYS A 476 18.23 20.33 -1.20
CA LYS A 476 17.97 18.93 -0.89
C LYS A 476 17.51 18.78 0.56
N ALA A 477 16.67 17.80 0.81
CA ALA A 477 16.15 17.46 2.12
C ALA A 477 16.93 16.28 2.75
N GLN A 478 17.10 16.31 4.05
CA GLN A 478 17.47 15.14 4.85
C GLN A 478 16.26 14.21 4.99
N ALA A 479 15.78 13.71 3.84
CA ALA A 479 14.64 12.82 3.71
C ALA A 479 15.04 11.54 2.96
N PHE A 480 14.33 10.47 3.27
CA PHE A 480 14.59 9.15 2.72
C PHE A 480 13.31 8.33 2.62
N ASP A 481 13.16 7.60 1.53
CA ASP A 481 12.04 6.69 1.30
C ASP A 481 12.51 5.25 1.21
N LEU A 482 11.82 4.34 1.87
CA LEU A 482 12.01 2.90 1.70
C LEU A 482 11.14 2.40 0.56
N VAL A 483 11.76 1.85 -0.46
CA VAL A 483 11.08 1.31 -1.63
C VAL A 483 11.22 -0.20 -1.67
N LEU A 484 10.13 -0.89 -1.96
CA LEU A 484 10.10 -2.34 -2.23
C LEU A 484 9.47 -2.60 -3.59
N ASN A 485 10.23 -3.17 -4.52
CA ASN A 485 9.69 -3.66 -5.79
C ASN A 485 8.86 -2.63 -6.57
N GLY A 486 9.31 -1.38 -6.61
CA GLY A 486 8.59 -0.30 -7.29
C GLY A 486 7.46 0.35 -6.47
N THR A 487 7.36 0.03 -5.19
CA THR A 487 6.37 0.59 -4.27
C THR A 487 7.06 1.28 -3.10
N GLU A 488 6.72 2.52 -2.85
CA GLU A 488 7.11 3.25 -1.65
C GLU A 488 6.38 2.67 -0.44
N LEU A 489 7.14 2.11 0.52
CA LEU A 489 6.62 1.56 1.77
C LEU A 489 6.55 2.59 2.87
N SER A 490 7.51 3.48 2.91
CA SER A 490 7.61 4.48 3.96
C SER A 490 8.37 5.70 3.48
N SER A 491 8.12 6.82 4.15
CA SER A 491 8.87 8.05 4.03
C SER A 491 9.31 8.53 5.42
N GLY A 492 10.50 9.07 5.50
CA GLY A 492 11.09 9.58 6.73
C GLY A 492 11.99 10.78 6.49
N SER A 493 12.30 11.52 7.55
CA SER A 493 13.25 12.63 7.49
C SER A 493 13.79 13.01 8.87
N MET A 494 14.88 13.77 8.87
CA MET A 494 15.27 14.58 10.02
C MET A 494 14.39 15.83 10.11
N ARG A 495 14.21 16.38 11.33
CA ARG A 495 13.31 17.53 11.57
C ARG A 495 14.12 18.80 11.83
N ILE A 496 13.55 19.92 11.43
CA ILE A 496 14.07 21.22 11.81
C ILE A 496 13.83 21.41 13.31
N THR A 497 14.89 21.72 14.05
CA THR A 497 14.83 22.00 15.50
C THR A 497 15.12 23.47 15.81
N ASP A 498 15.67 24.20 14.85
CA ASP A 498 15.91 25.62 14.94
C ASP A 498 14.66 26.41 14.52
N CYS A 499 14.15 27.25 15.43
CA CYS A 499 12.90 27.99 15.23
C CYS A 499 13.02 29.07 14.15
N GLU A 500 14.21 29.71 13.99
CA GLU A 500 14.42 30.74 12.96
C GLU A 500 14.43 30.09 11.57
N LEU A 501 15.13 28.95 11.44
CA LEU A 501 15.11 28.17 10.20
C LEU A 501 13.70 27.66 9.88
N GLN A 502 12.96 27.16 10.88
CA GLN A 502 11.59 26.67 10.66
C GLN A 502 10.66 27.79 10.18
N THR A 503 10.72 28.96 10.79
CA THR A 503 9.94 30.12 10.35
C THR A 503 10.31 30.51 8.93
N LYS A 504 11.62 30.60 8.62
CA LYS A 504 12.09 30.87 7.26
C LYS A 504 11.57 29.87 6.23
N MET A 505 11.51 28.59 6.58
CA MET A 505 11.00 27.58 5.64
C MET A 505 9.50 27.78 5.35
N PHE A 506 8.70 28.15 6.35
CA PHE A 506 7.29 28.50 6.13
C PHE A 506 7.13 29.74 5.22
N GLU A 507 7.92 30.79 5.46
CA GLU A 507 7.93 31.99 4.62
C GLU A 507 8.31 31.66 3.17
N LEU A 508 9.30 30.79 2.94
CA LEU A 508 9.71 30.33 1.61
C LEU A 508 8.63 29.51 0.88
N LEU A 509 7.69 28.95 1.63
CA LEU A 509 6.49 28.25 1.13
C LEU A 509 5.29 29.20 0.96
N GLY A 510 5.49 30.53 1.13
CA GLY A 510 4.48 31.55 0.90
C GLY A 510 3.52 31.78 2.06
N MET A 511 3.84 31.29 3.27
CA MET A 511 3.02 31.53 4.46
C MET A 511 3.37 32.87 5.09
N GLU A 512 2.34 33.67 5.41
CA GLU A 512 2.48 34.90 6.18
C GLU A 512 2.61 34.59 7.70
N GLN A 513 3.27 35.47 8.45
CA GLN A 513 3.52 35.24 9.88
C GLN A 513 2.24 34.95 10.70
N GLU A 514 1.15 35.61 10.37
CA GLU A 514 -0.14 35.40 11.04
C GLU A 514 -0.69 33.99 10.79
N GLU A 515 -0.45 33.45 9.60
CA GLU A 515 -0.84 32.09 9.23
C GLU A 515 0.05 31.05 9.91
N ILE A 516 1.38 31.29 9.98
CA ILE A 516 2.34 30.45 10.70
C ILE A 516 1.92 30.35 12.16
N ASP A 517 1.69 31.50 12.84
CA ASP A 517 1.26 31.55 14.24
C ASP A 517 -0.08 30.83 14.43
N ALA A 518 -1.01 31.02 13.50
CA ALA A 518 -2.32 30.42 13.57
C ALA A 518 -2.28 28.90 13.39
N LYS A 519 -1.46 28.35 12.50
CA LYS A 519 -1.41 26.91 12.16
C LYS A 519 -0.35 26.14 12.96
N PHE A 520 0.84 26.70 13.10
CA PHE A 520 2.04 26.01 13.59
C PHE A 520 2.70 26.69 14.79
N GLY A 521 2.17 27.83 15.29
CA GLY A 521 2.77 28.60 16.36
C GLY A 521 3.13 27.77 17.60
N PHE A 522 2.28 26.82 17.99
CA PHE A 522 2.55 25.95 19.14
C PHE A 522 3.74 24.99 18.93
N LEU A 523 4.07 24.60 17.68
CA LEU A 523 5.26 23.79 17.38
C LEU A 523 6.52 24.65 17.37
N VAL A 524 6.45 25.84 16.76
CA VAL A 524 7.54 26.83 16.79
C VAL A 524 7.85 27.23 18.23
N ASP A 525 6.83 27.52 19.02
CA ASP A 525 6.96 27.83 20.46
C ASP A 525 7.63 26.69 21.22
N ALA A 526 7.25 25.45 20.97
CA ALA A 526 7.86 24.30 21.62
C ALA A 526 9.35 24.17 21.32
N SER A 527 9.79 24.51 20.10
CA SER A 527 11.20 24.46 19.68
C SER A 527 12.07 25.46 20.44
N HIS A 528 11.51 26.58 20.95
CA HIS A 528 12.21 27.52 21.80
C HIS A 528 12.64 26.92 23.17
N TYR A 529 12.07 25.79 23.57
CA TYR A 529 12.44 25.09 24.81
C TYR A 529 13.48 23.99 24.60
N ALA A 530 14.35 24.15 23.60
CA ALA A 530 15.47 23.26 23.28
C ALA A 530 15.04 21.87 22.79
N ALA A 531 14.55 21.83 21.57
CA ALA A 531 14.28 20.56 20.89
C ALA A 531 15.58 19.77 20.63
N PRO A 532 15.66 18.47 20.96
CA PRO A 532 16.81 17.65 20.59
C PRO A 532 16.81 17.44 19.07
N PRO A 533 17.99 17.19 18.43
CA PRO A 533 17.99 16.66 17.07
C PRO A 533 17.17 15.37 17.02
N HIS A 534 16.20 15.29 16.11
CA HIS A 534 15.31 14.13 16.00
C HIS A 534 14.85 13.92 14.58
N GLY A 535 14.39 12.71 14.33
CA GLY A 535 13.84 12.31 13.06
C GLY A 535 13.04 11.02 13.18
N GLY A 536 12.34 10.67 12.13
CA GLY A 536 11.50 9.49 12.14
C GLY A 536 10.87 9.22 10.80
N MET A 537 9.98 8.22 10.76
CA MET A 537 9.34 7.79 9.55
C MET A 537 7.95 7.18 9.82
N GLY A 538 7.16 7.07 8.75
CA GLY A 538 5.89 6.37 8.77
C GLY A 538 5.90 5.23 7.76
N ILE A 539 5.73 4.00 8.20
CA ILE A 539 5.66 2.81 7.36
C ILE A 539 4.19 2.45 7.15
N GLY A 540 3.73 2.41 5.88
CA GLY A 540 2.36 2.04 5.54
C GLY A 540 2.04 0.58 5.86
N LEU A 541 1.38 0.31 7.01
CA LEU A 541 1.03 -1.04 7.44
C LEU A 541 0.16 -1.77 6.41
N ASP A 542 -0.81 -1.08 5.84
CA ASP A 542 -1.75 -1.67 4.89
C ASP A 542 -1.04 -2.04 3.57
N ARG A 543 -0.15 -1.16 3.09
CA ARG A 543 0.66 -1.39 1.88
C ARG A 543 1.66 -2.53 2.09
N LEU A 544 2.31 -2.57 3.25
CA LEU A 544 3.21 -3.64 3.64
C LEU A 544 2.50 -5.00 3.70
N ALA A 545 1.30 -5.03 4.31
CA ALA A 545 0.47 -6.23 4.36
C ALA A 545 0.02 -6.66 2.96
N MET A 546 -0.37 -5.72 2.08
CA MET A 546 -0.75 -6.00 0.70
C MET A 546 0.38 -6.71 -0.06
N LEU A 547 1.59 -6.19 0.02
CA LEU A 547 2.75 -6.77 -0.67
C LEU A 547 3.12 -8.14 -0.11
N ILE A 548 3.18 -8.32 1.21
CA ILE A 548 3.51 -9.60 1.85
C ILE A 548 2.46 -10.68 1.53
N CYS A 549 1.17 -10.31 1.44
CA CYS A 549 0.09 -11.22 1.07
C CYS A 549 0.01 -11.48 -0.45
N GLY A 550 0.76 -10.76 -1.28
CA GLY A 550 0.63 -10.82 -2.74
C GLY A 550 -0.77 -10.39 -3.22
N ALA A 551 -1.39 -9.42 -2.53
CA ALA A 551 -2.70 -8.90 -2.87
C ALA A 551 -2.59 -7.73 -3.87
N ASP A 552 -3.57 -7.60 -4.76
CA ASP A 552 -3.59 -6.57 -5.80
C ASP A 552 -4.17 -5.24 -5.30
N SER A 553 -4.84 -5.23 -4.16
CA SER A 553 -5.51 -4.05 -3.61
C SER A 553 -5.42 -4.00 -2.08
N LEU A 554 -5.34 -2.79 -1.52
CA LEU A 554 -5.47 -2.55 -0.08
C LEU A 554 -6.79 -3.08 0.49
N ARG A 555 -7.85 -3.16 -0.31
CA ARG A 555 -9.15 -3.71 0.09
C ARG A 555 -9.10 -5.17 0.52
N ASP A 556 -8.08 -5.91 0.08
CA ASP A 556 -7.90 -7.32 0.43
C ASP A 556 -7.25 -7.52 1.81
N VAL A 557 -6.61 -6.49 2.35
CA VAL A 557 -5.90 -6.53 3.64
C VAL A 557 -6.51 -5.62 4.71
N ILE A 558 -7.57 -4.88 4.36
CA ILE A 558 -8.37 -4.05 5.28
C ILE A 558 -9.71 -4.73 5.51
N ALA A 559 -10.12 -4.88 6.78
CA ALA A 559 -11.36 -5.57 7.11
C ALA A 559 -12.59 -4.91 6.48
N PHE A 560 -12.72 -3.59 6.62
CA PHE A 560 -13.85 -2.78 6.13
C PHE A 560 -13.33 -1.58 5.33
N PRO A 561 -12.94 -1.80 4.05
CA PRO A 561 -12.38 -0.75 3.19
C PRO A 561 -13.46 0.13 2.60
N LYS A 562 -13.07 1.32 2.11
CA LYS A 562 -13.89 2.16 1.24
C LYS A 562 -13.75 1.75 -0.23
N VAL A 563 -14.79 2.01 -1.02
CA VAL A 563 -14.73 1.91 -2.50
C VAL A 563 -14.16 3.18 -3.12
N GLN A 564 -14.01 3.21 -4.44
CA GLN A 564 -13.30 4.27 -5.15
C GLN A 564 -13.90 5.68 -4.93
N ASN A 565 -15.20 5.80 -4.71
CA ASN A 565 -15.87 7.06 -4.38
C ASN A 565 -15.89 7.38 -2.86
N ALA A 566 -14.99 6.79 -2.07
CA ALA A 566 -14.88 6.94 -0.63
C ALA A 566 -16.08 6.45 0.20
N SER A 567 -17.07 5.78 -0.40
CA SER A 567 -18.20 5.21 0.36
C SER A 567 -17.87 3.83 0.95
N GLU A 568 -18.59 3.45 2.00
CA GLU A 568 -18.57 2.13 2.63
C GLU A 568 -19.92 1.47 2.40
N LEU A 569 -19.95 0.42 1.59
CA LEU A 569 -21.19 -0.17 1.07
C LEU A 569 -21.98 -0.99 2.09
N MET A 570 -21.34 -1.46 3.16
CA MET A 570 -22.01 -2.29 4.18
C MET A 570 -22.88 -1.46 5.11
N SER A 571 -22.35 -0.34 5.61
CA SER A 571 -23.08 0.58 6.51
C SER A 571 -23.81 1.70 5.76
N GLY A 572 -23.39 1.96 4.50
CA GLY A 572 -23.91 3.06 3.71
C GLY A 572 -23.28 4.42 4.06
N ALA A 573 -22.05 4.41 4.62
CA ALA A 573 -21.34 5.66 4.89
C ALA A 573 -20.71 6.24 3.61
N PRO A 574 -20.68 7.60 3.41
CA PRO A 574 -21.30 8.61 4.27
C PRO A 574 -22.82 8.63 4.18
N SER A 575 -23.48 9.13 5.23
CA SER A 575 -24.93 9.23 5.31
C SER A 575 -25.38 10.62 5.72
N TYR A 576 -26.64 10.92 5.47
CA TYR A 576 -27.25 12.18 5.91
C TYR A 576 -27.30 12.25 7.44
N ILE A 577 -27.21 13.46 7.96
CA ILE A 577 -27.39 13.81 9.36
C ILE A 577 -28.75 14.50 9.49
N ASP A 578 -29.47 14.28 10.57
CA ASP A 578 -30.78 14.89 10.78
C ASP A 578 -30.70 16.40 11.05
N ASP A 579 -31.79 17.12 10.73
CA ASP A 579 -31.85 18.59 10.83
C ASP A 579 -31.69 19.09 12.28
N VAL A 580 -32.08 18.31 13.27
CA VAL A 580 -31.93 18.67 14.69
C VAL A 580 -30.43 18.73 15.04
N GLN A 581 -29.69 17.72 14.63
CA GLN A 581 -28.24 17.68 14.86
C GLN A 581 -27.51 18.76 14.07
N LEU A 582 -27.91 19.03 12.83
CA LEU A 582 -27.36 20.14 12.03
C LEU A 582 -27.62 21.49 12.71
N GLY A 583 -28.86 21.70 13.23
CA GLY A 583 -29.21 22.90 13.98
C GLY A 583 -28.40 23.06 15.27
N GLU A 584 -28.15 21.98 16.03
CA GLU A 584 -27.26 21.99 17.20
C GLU A 584 -25.81 22.36 16.87
N LEU A 585 -25.34 21.97 15.69
CA LEU A 585 -23.99 22.29 15.18
C LEU A 585 -23.90 23.70 14.58
N GLY A 586 -25.04 24.35 14.31
CA GLY A 586 -25.08 25.63 13.60
C GLY A 586 -24.62 25.51 12.13
N ILE A 587 -24.90 24.38 11.50
CA ILE A 587 -24.51 24.07 10.11
C ILE A 587 -25.74 24.06 9.23
N ASP A 588 -25.66 24.66 8.05
CA ASP A 588 -26.65 24.60 7.01
C ASP A 588 -26.06 23.94 5.75
N ILE A 589 -26.78 22.99 5.16
CA ILE A 589 -26.36 22.31 3.93
C ILE A 589 -26.93 23.08 2.75
N LYS A 590 -26.04 23.66 1.94
CA LYS A 590 -26.45 24.23 0.64
C LYS A 590 -26.69 23.08 -0.32
N ALA A 591 -27.89 23.02 -0.91
CA ALA A 591 -28.18 22.08 -1.99
C ALA A 591 -27.21 22.36 -3.16
N SER A 592 -26.60 21.31 -3.70
CA SER A 592 -25.84 21.42 -4.95
C SER A 592 -26.84 21.52 -6.13
N GLU A 593 -26.50 22.29 -7.16
CA GLU A 593 -27.32 22.38 -8.37
C GLU A 593 -27.45 21.05 -9.14
N ASP A 594 -26.68 20.03 -8.72
CA ASP A 594 -26.65 18.70 -9.34
C ASP A 594 -27.64 17.68 -8.70
N ASP A 595 -28.41 18.08 -7.70
CA ASP A 595 -29.39 17.23 -6.99
C ASP A 595 -30.84 17.36 -7.49
N GLU A 596 -31.07 17.97 -8.67
CA GLU A 596 -32.39 18.03 -9.36
C GLU A 596 -32.53 17.06 -10.55
#